data_fe1ac1267c5ee15ce4fd99138177ab70
#
_entry.id   fe1ac1267c5ee15ce4fd99138177ab70
#
_cell.length_a   1.000
_cell.length_b   1.000
_cell.length_c   1.000
_cell.angle_alpha   90.00
_cell.angle_beta   90.00
_cell.angle_gamma   90.00
#
_symmetry.space_group_name_H-M   'P 1'
#
loop_
_entity.id
_entity.type
_entity.pdbx_description
1 polymer ?
#
loop_
_entity_poly.entity_id
_entity_poly.type
_entity_poly.pdbx_seq_one_letter_code
_entity_poly.pdbx_strand_id
1 'polypeptide(L)'
;MDKNEETPHHDIIDEDLYEEFDDEELLELVEAARIDALEKARERKARLKNPKPPYPKWIFWVIAVAMLMNIIALLPQTISIPAIDFLKTSAKLSAQEDIKEYKQSVVVIETEDSRGTGFSFTSDGDILTNYHVVEGNNNVTVAFKEDGLFNGTVTETYPEVDLAVVEIDGDDLPHLTLADEFTLTPEEPIYFIGNPLRFTGIANEGYVKDFAIVKSKEDPVVMMDAPVYRGNSGSPVIDEAGMVIGVVFATLDTDEAGRVGLFIPIDYFHERYSFNGGIKDEN
;
A
#
# COMPACT_ATOMS: atom_id res chain seq x y z
N MET A 1 48.55 57.13 -55.27
CA MET A 1 49.03 56.12 -56.15
C MET A 1 48.29 54.83 -55.72
N ASP A 2 47.10 54.65 -56.27
CA ASP A 2 46.83 54.01 -57.56
C ASP A 2 46.91 52.46 -57.46
N LYS A 3 45.87 51.79 -57.57
CA LYS A 3 45.10 51.38 -58.74
C LYS A 3 43.87 50.60 -58.36
N ASN A 4 42.74 51.06 -58.88
CA ASN A 4 41.56 50.24 -59.13
C ASN A 4 41.92 49.10 -60.07
N GLU A 5 41.61 47.86 -59.72
CA GLU A 5 41.41 46.79 -60.69
C GLU A 5 39.95 46.41 -60.62
N GLU A 6 39.18 46.84 -61.58
CA GLU A 6 37.87 46.32 -61.96
C GLU A 6 38.02 44.89 -62.48
N THR A 7 37.44 43.91 -61.81
CA THR A 7 37.23 42.57 -62.40
C THR A 7 36.01 42.62 -63.31
N PRO A 8 36.09 42.15 -64.54
CA PRO A 8 34.93 42.14 -65.42
C PRO A 8 33.94 41.09 -64.95
N HIS A 9 32.70 41.50 -64.72
CA HIS A 9 31.55 40.61 -64.60
C HIS A 9 31.41 39.85 -65.94
N HIS A 10 31.71 38.58 -65.91
CA HIS A 10 31.39 37.69 -67.01
C HIS A 10 29.94 37.23 -66.75
N ASP A 11 29.02 37.76 -67.50
CA ASP A 11 27.62 37.35 -67.52
C ASP A 11 27.64 36.00 -68.30
N ILE A 12 27.59 34.95 -67.52
CA ILE A 12 27.48 33.57 -68.09
C ILE A 12 25.97 33.33 -68.26
N ILE A 13 25.39 34.00 -69.22
CA ILE A 13 24.13 33.56 -69.79
C ILE A 13 24.54 32.72 -71.03
N ASP A 14 24.45 31.43 -70.91
CA ASP A 14 24.70 30.50 -71.98
C ASP A 14 23.50 30.59 -72.92
N GLU A 15 23.67 31.33 -74.00
CA GLU A 15 22.63 31.52 -75.03
C GLU A 15 22.21 30.22 -75.71
N ASP A 16 22.99 29.14 -75.59
CA ASP A 16 22.69 27.84 -76.14
C ASP A 16 21.71 27.04 -75.30
N LEU A 17 21.20 27.58 -74.12
CA LEU A 17 20.26 26.93 -73.23
C LEU A 17 18.80 27.35 -73.46
N TYR A 18 18.53 28.21 -74.37
CA TYR A 18 17.19 28.53 -74.83
C TYR A 18 16.77 27.54 -75.92
N GLU A 19 16.20 26.39 -75.51
CA GLU A 19 15.36 25.62 -76.41
C GLU A 19 14.11 26.45 -76.70
N GLU A 20 14.00 27.02 -77.91
CA GLU A 20 12.76 27.61 -78.38
C GLU A 20 11.75 26.48 -78.58
N PHE A 21 10.99 26.18 -77.52
CA PHE A 21 9.79 25.34 -77.68
C PHE A 21 8.71 26.14 -78.41
N ASP A 22 8.13 25.55 -79.45
CA ASP A 22 6.95 26.11 -80.10
C ASP A 22 5.79 26.21 -79.09
N ASP A 23 5.00 27.27 -79.17
CA ASP A 23 3.90 27.53 -78.18
C ASP A 23 2.97 26.32 -78.06
N GLU A 24 2.81 25.49 -79.06
CA GLU A 24 2.03 24.24 -79.03
C GLU A 24 2.75 23.14 -78.23
N GLU A 25 4.06 22.97 -78.36
CA GLU A 25 4.84 22.00 -77.60
C GLU A 25 4.90 22.36 -76.11
N LEU A 26 5.02 23.66 -75.80
CA LEU A 26 5.00 24.15 -74.42
C LEU A 26 3.64 23.89 -73.74
N LEU A 27 2.56 24.06 -74.46
CA LEU A 27 1.21 23.81 -73.99
C LEU A 27 0.98 22.31 -73.74
N GLU A 28 1.45 21.44 -74.59
CA GLU A 28 1.36 19.97 -74.40
C GLU A 28 2.20 19.51 -73.17
N LEU A 29 3.41 20.05 -72.99
CA LEU A 29 4.25 19.76 -71.81
C LEU A 29 3.61 20.22 -70.50
N VAL A 30 3.04 21.43 -70.51
CA VAL A 30 2.35 21.96 -69.32
C VAL A 30 1.08 21.14 -68.99
N GLU A 31 0.34 20.74 -70.00
CA GLU A 31 -0.86 19.94 -69.79
C GLU A 31 -0.53 18.52 -69.32
N ALA A 32 0.51 17.89 -69.85
CA ALA A 32 1.04 16.58 -69.38
C ALA A 32 1.51 16.68 -67.93
N ALA A 33 2.30 17.71 -67.58
CA ALA A 33 2.74 17.92 -66.19
C ALA A 33 1.60 18.19 -65.24
N ARG A 34 0.55 18.89 -65.71
CA ARG A 34 -0.65 19.15 -64.89
C ARG A 34 -1.44 17.86 -64.64
N ILE A 35 -1.57 16.99 -65.64
CA ILE A 35 -2.27 15.70 -65.50
C ILE A 35 -1.53 14.82 -64.51
N ASP A 36 -0.18 14.68 -64.67
CA ASP A 36 0.66 13.89 -63.76
C ASP A 36 0.58 14.43 -62.28
N ALA A 37 0.64 15.75 -62.12
CA ALA A 37 0.50 16.37 -60.82
C ALA A 37 -0.88 16.11 -60.19
N LEU A 38 -1.97 16.13 -60.96
CA LEU A 38 -3.32 15.81 -60.51
C LEU A 38 -3.47 14.31 -60.14
N GLU A 39 -2.89 13.42 -60.89
CA GLU A 39 -2.89 11.98 -60.56
C GLU A 39 -2.11 11.71 -59.26
N LYS A 40 -0.91 12.25 -59.13
CA LYS A 40 -0.11 12.15 -57.89
C LYS A 40 -0.85 12.77 -56.69
N ALA A 41 -1.53 13.90 -56.88
CA ALA A 41 -2.35 14.48 -55.84
C ALA A 41 -3.57 13.62 -55.43
N ARG A 42 -4.21 12.96 -56.41
CA ARG A 42 -5.32 12.01 -56.17
C ARG A 42 -4.83 10.76 -55.42
N GLU A 43 -3.70 10.18 -55.84
CA GLU A 43 -3.10 9.05 -55.13
C GLU A 43 -2.68 9.38 -53.73
N ARG A 44 -2.09 10.57 -53.51
CA ARG A 44 -1.74 11.07 -52.14
C ARG A 44 -2.97 11.25 -51.29
N LYS A 45 -4.06 11.80 -51.83
CA LYS A 45 -5.33 11.97 -51.14
C LYS A 45 -6.02 10.63 -50.84
N ALA A 46 -5.91 9.65 -51.71
CA ALA A 46 -6.42 8.29 -51.50
C ALA A 46 -5.61 7.54 -50.41
N ARG A 47 -4.28 7.70 -50.37
CA ARG A 47 -3.42 7.17 -49.31
C ARG A 47 -3.71 7.82 -47.94
N LEU A 48 -4.01 9.10 -47.91
CA LEU A 48 -4.37 9.82 -46.68
C LEU A 48 -5.78 9.46 -46.18
N LYS A 49 -6.70 9.11 -47.07
CA LYS A 49 -8.07 8.68 -46.71
C LYS A 49 -8.15 7.27 -46.10
N ASN A 50 -7.20 6.42 -46.40
CA ASN A 50 -7.06 5.06 -45.84
C ASN A 50 -5.59 4.79 -45.51
N PRO A 51 -5.06 5.34 -44.41
CA PRO A 51 -3.73 5.02 -43.99
C PRO A 51 -3.68 3.52 -43.65
N LYS A 52 -2.97 2.74 -44.41
CA LYS A 52 -2.67 1.36 -44.00
C LYS A 52 -1.89 1.48 -42.70
N PRO A 53 -2.32 0.82 -41.59
CA PRO A 53 -1.53 0.86 -40.37
C PRO A 53 -0.11 0.38 -40.66
N PRO A 54 0.91 1.07 -40.11
CA PRO A 54 2.30 0.80 -40.45
C PRO A 54 2.75 -0.62 -40.07
N TYR A 55 1.98 -1.30 -39.23
CA TYR A 55 2.26 -2.64 -38.73
C TYR A 55 1.03 -3.55 -38.87
N PRO A 56 1.21 -4.82 -39.21
CA PRO A 56 0.14 -5.79 -39.23
C PRO A 56 -0.44 -6.00 -37.82
N LYS A 57 -1.77 -6.15 -37.71
CA LYS A 57 -2.51 -6.25 -36.45
C LYS A 57 -2.00 -7.35 -35.49
N TRP A 58 -1.39 -8.42 -36.03
CA TRP A 58 -0.86 -9.50 -35.21
C TRP A 58 0.33 -9.06 -34.34
N ILE A 59 1.13 -8.06 -34.78
CA ILE A 59 2.23 -7.50 -33.96
C ILE A 59 1.70 -6.86 -32.69
N PHE A 60 0.56 -6.14 -32.78
CA PHE A 60 -0.12 -5.59 -31.60
C PHE A 60 -0.50 -6.69 -30.61
N TRP A 61 -1.05 -7.81 -31.10
CA TRP A 61 -1.41 -8.94 -30.25
C TRP A 61 -0.19 -9.62 -29.62
N VAL A 62 0.91 -9.75 -30.33
CA VAL A 62 2.16 -10.31 -29.78
C VAL A 62 2.69 -9.43 -28.66
N ILE A 63 2.70 -8.11 -28.86
CA ILE A 63 3.12 -7.15 -27.81
C ILE A 63 2.16 -7.21 -26.62
N ALA A 64 0.86 -7.25 -26.86
CA ALA A 64 -0.14 -7.33 -25.79
C ALA A 64 0.00 -8.62 -24.96
N VAL A 65 0.21 -9.77 -25.63
CA VAL A 65 0.47 -11.05 -24.95
C VAL A 65 1.80 -11.03 -24.20
N ALA A 66 2.86 -10.48 -24.77
CA ALA A 66 4.16 -10.35 -24.11
C ALA A 66 4.06 -9.45 -22.85
N MET A 67 3.32 -8.34 -22.92
CA MET A 67 3.06 -7.48 -21.76
C MET A 67 2.22 -8.18 -20.70
N LEU A 68 1.19 -8.92 -21.11
CA LEU A 68 0.35 -9.71 -20.20
C LEU A 68 1.18 -10.80 -19.50
N MET A 69 2.01 -11.52 -20.26
CA MET A 69 2.92 -12.53 -19.69
C MET A 69 3.94 -11.92 -18.72
N ASN A 70 4.44 -10.72 -19.02
CA ASN A 70 5.32 -9.99 -18.10
C ASN A 70 4.60 -9.62 -16.80
N ILE A 71 3.35 -9.12 -16.88
CA ILE A 71 2.52 -8.83 -15.71
C ILE A 71 2.28 -10.12 -14.91
N ILE A 72 1.91 -11.23 -15.57
CA ILE A 72 1.68 -12.52 -14.91
C ILE A 72 2.96 -13.04 -14.27
N ALA A 73 4.13 -12.86 -14.88
CA ALA A 73 5.42 -13.26 -14.31
C ALA A 73 5.84 -12.42 -13.08
N LEU A 74 5.37 -11.17 -12.97
CA LEU A 74 5.60 -10.29 -11.82
C LEU A 74 4.59 -10.52 -10.68
N LEU A 75 3.41 -11.09 -10.96
CA LEU A 75 2.38 -11.37 -9.96
C LEU A 75 2.88 -12.20 -8.76
N PRO A 76 3.66 -13.29 -8.93
CA PRO A 76 4.18 -14.06 -7.79
C PRO A 76 5.17 -13.29 -6.92
N GLN A 77 5.82 -12.24 -7.45
CA GLN A 77 6.74 -11.40 -6.69
C GLN A 77 6.02 -10.31 -5.88
N THR A 78 4.81 -9.93 -6.33
CA THR A 78 3.98 -8.89 -5.66
C THR A 78 2.88 -9.48 -4.78
N ILE A 79 2.38 -10.67 -5.12
CA ILE A 79 1.38 -11.41 -4.34
C ILE A 79 2.06 -12.68 -3.84
N SER A 80 2.65 -12.61 -2.64
CA SER A 80 3.22 -13.80 -2.01
C SER A 80 2.12 -14.83 -1.74
N ILE A 81 2.40 -16.11 -2.01
CA ILE A 81 1.49 -17.22 -1.69
C ILE A 81 1.01 -17.15 -0.21
N PRO A 82 1.89 -16.78 0.77
CA PRO A 82 1.47 -16.51 2.15
C PRO A 82 0.36 -15.48 2.31
N ALA A 83 0.30 -14.44 1.47
CA ALA A 83 -0.76 -13.44 1.58
C ALA A 83 -2.14 -13.96 1.16
N ILE A 84 -2.21 -14.92 0.23
CA ILE A 84 -3.46 -15.56 -0.17
C ILE A 84 -3.96 -16.49 0.95
N ASP A 85 -3.06 -17.26 1.56
CA ASP A 85 -3.41 -18.15 2.65
C ASP A 85 -3.83 -17.36 3.89
N PHE A 86 -3.16 -16.24 4.19
CA PHE A 86 -3.56 -15.28 5.21
C PHE A 86 -5.02 -14.79 5.03
N LEU A 87 -5.42 -14.40 3.81
CA LEU A 87 -6.79 -13.97 3.54
C LEU A 87 -7.81 -15.13 3.60
N LYS A 88 -7.43 -16.35 3.18
CA LYS A 88 -8.30 -17.54 3.30
C LYS A 88 -8.52 -17.91 4.76
N THR A 89 -7.48 -17.89 5.58
CA THR A 89 -7.58 -18.13 7.03
C THR A 89 -8.50 -17.10 7.65
N SER A 90 -8.33 -15.82 7.33
CA SER A 90 -9.23 -14.76 7.81
C SER A 90 -10.69 -15.00 7.41
N ALA A 91 -10.94 -15.45 6.18
CA ALA A 91 -12.31 -15.73 5.73
C ALA A 91 -12.93 -16.92 6.49
N LYS A 92 -12.14 -17.97 6.76
CA LYS A 92 -12.56 -19.12 7.56
C LYS A 92 -12.87 -18.73 9.00
N LEU A 93 -11.96 -18.00 9.66
CA LEU A 93 -12.13 -17.55 11.04
C LEU A 93 -13.31 -16.59 11.18
N SER A 94 -13.53 -15.71 10.20
CA SER A 94 -14.68 -14.79 10.19
C SER A 94 -16.05 -15.46 10.13
N ALA A 95 -16.12 -16.76 9.95
CA ALA A 95 -17.37 -17.52 10.05
C ALA A 95 -17.71 -17.92 11.51
N GLN A 96 -16.76 -17.83 12.44
CA GLN A 96 -16.96 -18.13 13.87
C GLN A 96 -17.62 -16.91 14.55
N GLU A 97 -18.56 -17.16 15.45
CA GLU A 97 -19.33 -16.07 16.09
C GLU A 97 -18.46 -15.26 17.05
N ASP A 98 -17.61 -15.90 17.82
CA ASP A 98 -16.63 -15.27 18.72
C ASP A 98 -15.68 -14.33 17.98
N ILE A 99 -15.11 -14.78 16.85
CA ILE A 99 -14.26 -13.92 16.01
C ILE A 99 -15.04 -12.73 15.42
N LYS A 100 -16.32 -12.90 15.10
CA LYS A 100 -17.15 -11.78 14.64
C LYS A 100 -17.35 -10.75 15.74
N GLU A 101 -17.58 -11.20 16.98
CA GLU A 101 -17.72 -10.35 18.15
C GLU A 101 -16.42 -9.59 18.42
N TYR A 102 -15.27 -10.29 18.47
CA TYR A 102 -13.97 -9.64 18.69
C TYR A 102 -13.65 -8.58 17.64
N LYS A 103 -14.04 -8.80 16.39
CA LYS A 103 -13.83 -7.84 15.29
C LYS A 103 -14.56 -6.52 15.48
N GLN A 104 -15.65 -6.49 16.23
CA GLN A 104 -16.40 -5.25 16.49
C GLN A 104 -15.59 -4.29 17.36
N SER A 105 -14.79 -4.83 18.27
CA SER A 105 -13.94 -4.07 19.18
C SER A 105 -12.61 -3.60 18.56
N VAL A 106 -12.23 -4.14 17.39
CA VAL A 106 -10.96 -3.80 16.72
C VAL A 106 -11.13 -2.62 15.77
N VAL A 107 -10.32 -1.60 15.98
CA VAL A 107 -10.39 -0.31 15.27
C VAL A 107 -9.17 -0.06 14.40
N VAL A 108 -9.34 0.80 13.40
CA VAL A 108 -8.25 1.44 12.68
C VAL A 108 -7.90 2.73 13.41
N ILE A 109 -6.61 2.94 13.68
CA ILE A 109 -6.11 4.23 14.16
C ILE A 109 -5.34 4.86 13.00
N GLU A 110 -5.70 6.10 12.66
CA GLU A 110 -5.12 6.85 11.56
C GLU A 110 -4.67 8.23 12.03
N THR A 111 -3.43 8.58 11.70
CA THR A 111 -2.84 9.91 11.86
C THR A 111 -2.51 10.47 10.48
N GLU A 112 -1.90 11.68 10.40
CA GLU A 112 -1.44 12.21 9.11
C GLU A 112 -0.38 11.32 8.44
N ASP A 113 0.50 10.69 9.23
CA ASP A 113 1.67 9.95 8.73
C ASP A 113 1.63 8.44 9.00
N SER A 114 0.72 7.99 9.86
CA SER A 114 0.68 6.60 10.34
C SER A 114 -0.72 6.00 10.23
N ARG A 115 -0.76 4.68 10.07
CA ARG A 115 -1.97 3.88 10.14
C ARG A 115 -1.67 2.55 10.78
N GLY A 116 -2.40 2.23 11.84
CA GLY A 116 -2.27 1.00 12.61
C GLY A 116 -3.61 0.44 13.07
N THR A 117 -3.52 -0.46 14.00
CA THR A 117 -4.65 -1.10 14.66
C THR A 117 -4.70 -0.65 16.12
N GLY A 118 -5.88 -0.62 16.69
CA GLY A 118 -6.15 -0.57 18.12
C GLY A 118 -7.34 -1.45 18.43
N PHE A 119 -7.66 -1.58 19.69
CA PHE A 119 -8.89 -2.24 20.12
C PHE A 119 -9.43 -1.58 21.39
N SER A 120 -10.75 -1.50 21.47
CA SER A 120 -11.43 -1.02 22.68
C SER A 120 -11.34 -2.08 23.76
N PHE A 121 -11.00 -1.66 24.98
CA PHE A 121 -10.95 -2.54 26.16
C PHE A 121 -11.91 -2.09 27.27
N THR A 122 -12.64 -0.99 27.06
CA THR A 122 -13.76 -0.54 27.91
C THR A 122 -14.97 -0.18 27.05
N SER A 123 -16.17 -0.21 27.65
CA SER A 123 -17.41 0.24 27.02
C SER A 123 -17.46 1.75 26.78
N ASP A 124 -16.65 2.50 27.50
CA ASP A 124 -16.65 3.97 27.54
C ASP A 124 -15.71 4.58 26.49
N GLY A 125 -14.95 3.74 25.77
CA GLY A 125 -14.16 4.18 24.63
C GLY A 125 -12.65 4.29 24.85
N ASP A 126 -12.10 3.60 25.85
CA ASP A 126 -10.66 3.45 26.00
C ASP A 126 -10.13 2.41 25.01
N ILE A 127 -9.14 2.80 24.23
CA ILE A 127 -8.56 2.02 23.16
C ILE A 127 -7.07 1.82 23.42
N LEU A 128 -6.61 0.58 23.40
CA LEU A 128 -5.20 0.21 23.48
C LEU A 128 -4.58 0.06 22.10
N THR A 129 -3.39 0.61 21.92
CA THR A 129 -2.60 0.52 20.68
C THR A 129 -1.10 0.60 20.96
N ASN A 130 -0.26 0.58 19.93
CA ASN A 130 1.16 0.85 20.09
C ASN A 130 1.45 2.36 20.11
N TYR A 131 2.46 2.74 20.89
CA TYR A 131 2.94 4.12 20.95
C TYR A 131 3.40 4.63 19.58
N HIS A 132 4.19 3.84 18.83
CA HIS A 132 4.68 4.25 17.50
C HIS A 132 3.57 4.50 16.46
N VAL A 133 2.33 4.02 16.70
CA VAL A 133 1.17 4.30 15.83
C VAL A 133 0.68 5.73 16.02
N VAL A 134 0.75 6.24 17.25
CA VAL A 134 0.23 7.58 17.66
C VAL A 134 1.34 8.59 17.93
N GLU A 135 2.61 8.20 17.81
CA GLU A 135 3.76 9.03 18.15
C GLU A 135 3.69 10.42 17.49
N GLY A 136 3.91 11.46 18.30
CA GLY A 136 3.87 12.86 17.85
C GLY A 136 2.47 13.43 17.62
N ASN A 137 1.40 12.68 17.86
CA ASN A 137 0.04 13.11 17.66
C ASN A 137 -0.74 13.08 19.00
N ASN A 138 -1.41 14.18 19.35
CA ASN A 138 -2.30 14.24 20.50
C ASN A 138 -3.74 13.83 20.15
N ASN A 139 -4.10 13.96 18.86
CA ASN A 139 -5.41 13.58 18.35
C ASN A 139 -5.24 12.66 17.16
N VAL A 140 -6.07 11.64 17.08
CA VAL A 140 -6.06 10.63 16.04
C VAL A 140 -7.49 10.36 15.56
N THR A 141 -7.62 9.81 14.35
CA THR A 141 -8.91 9.29 13.89
C THR A 141 -9.02 7.82 14.25
N VAL A 142 -10.11 7.45 14.93
CA VAL A 142 -10.44 6.07 15.29
C VAL A 142 -11.63 5.64 14.45
N ALA A 143 -11.51 4.52 13.74
CA ALA A 143 -12.56 3.99 12.90
C ALA A 143 -12.97 2.59 13.37
N PHE A 144 -14.17 2.48 13.93
CA PHE A 144 -14.85 1.20 14.10
C PHE A 144 -15.46 0.77 12.78
N LYS A 145 -15.59 -0.54 12.60
CA LYS A 145 -16.15 -1.07 11.35
C LYS A 145 -17.64 -0.77 11.20
N GLU A 146 -18.39 -0.81 12.29
CA GLU A 146 -19.86 -0.68 12.30
C GLU A 146 -20.31 0.62 12.98
N ASP A 147 -19.60 1.10 14.02
CA ASP A 147 -19.96 2.25 14.82
C ASP A 147 -19.47 3.60 14.28
N GLY A 148 -18.63 3.58 13.23
CA GLY A 148 -18.26 4.78 12.50
C GLY A 148 -16.89 5.37 12.89
N LEU A 149 -16.76 6.69 12.68
CA LEU A 149 -15.52 7.46 12.90
C LEU A 149 -15.63 8.31 14.16
N PHE A 150 -14.59 8.26 14.97
CA PHE A 150 -14.44 9.05 16.20
C PHE A 150 -13.17 9.89 16.15
N ASN A 151 -13.17 11.02 16.83
CA ASN A 151 -11.95 11.75 17.16
C ASN A 151 -11.43 11.18 18.48
N GLY A 152 -10.24 10.60 18.46
CA GLY A 152 -9.58 10.07 19.63
C GLY A 152 -8.54 11.03 20.16
N THR A 153 -8.43 11.12 21.47
CA THR A 153 -7.38 11.85 22.19
C THR A 153 -6.40 10.84 22.77
N VAL A 154 -5.10 11.03 22.52
CA VAL A 154 -4.06 10.21 23.16
C VAL A 154 -3.92 10.68 24.62
N THR A 155 -4.38 9.86 25.54
CA THR A 155 -4.42 10.21 26.98
C THR A 155 -3.20 9.69 27.72
N GLU A 156 -2.69 8.52 27.36
CA GLU A 156 -1.54 7.93 28.02
C GLU A 156 -0.56 7.32 26.98
N THR A 157 0.74 7.43 27.26
CA THR A 157 1.79 6.86 26.40
C THR A 157 2.86 6.18 27.26
N TYR A 158 3.31 5.02 26.82
CA TYR A 158 4.34 4.20 27.46
C TYR A 158 5.41 3.82 26.42
N PRO A 159 6.30 4.76 26.04
CA PRO A 159 7.25 4.58 24.95
C PRO A 159 8.21 3.41 25.16
N GLU A 160 8.60 3.14 26.42
CA GLU A 160 9.54 2.07 26.80
C GLU A 160 9.00 0.68 26.44
N VAL A 161 7.68 0.47 26.55
CA VAL A 161 7.02 -0.78 26.16
C VAL A 161 6.27 -0.68 24.85
N ASP A 162 6.24 0.53 24.23
CA ASP A 162 5.55 0.79 22.95
C ASP A 162 4.03 0.59 23.03
N LEU A 163 3.40 1.08 24.09
CA LEU A 163 1.95 1.08 24.26
C LEU A 163 1.41 2.51 24.39
N ALA A 164 0.16 2.72 24.06
CA ALA A 164 -0.55 3.98 24.25
C ALA A 164 -2.05 3.74 24.41
N VAL A 165 -2.70 4.65 25.16
CA VAL A 165 -4.15 4.69 25.32
C VAL A 165 -4.71 5.88 24.55
N VAL A 166 -5.77 5.61 23.80
CA VAL A 166 -6.55 6.62 23.08
C VAL A 166 -7.97 6.58 23.63
N GLU A 167 -8.47 7.72 24.07
CA GLU A 167 -9.84 7.88 24.55
C GLU A 167 -10.72 8.49 23.46
N ILE A 168 -11.92 7.94 23.27
CA ILE A 168 -12.97 8.49 22.40
C ILE A 168 -14.23 8.76 23.23
N ASP A 169 -15.03 9.71 22.77
CA ASP A 169 -16.36 9.95 23.33
C ASP A 169 -17.35 8.92 22.77
N GLY A 170 -17.55 7.83 23.53
CA GLY A 170 -18.41 6.72 23.17
C GLY A 170 -19.17 6.18 24.38
N ASP A 171 -20.25 5.45 24.14
CA ASP A 171 -21.10 4.84 25.17
C ASP A 171 -21.55 3.46 24.63
N ASP A 172 -21.48 2.45 25.49
CA ASP A 172 -21.86 1.05 25.18
C ASP A 172 -21.13 0.46 23.94
N LEU A 173 -19.84 0.82 23.80
CA LEU A 173 -19.03 0.34 22.69
C LEU A 173 -18.62 -1.12 22.86
N PRO A 174 -18.50 -1.88 21.74
CA PRO A 174 -17.92 -3.21 21.78
C PRO A 174 -16.48 -3.15 22.28
N HIS A 175 -16.12 -4.03 23.22
CA HIS A 175 -14.79 -4.07 23.83
C HIS A 175 -14.31 -5.48 24.10
N LEU A 176 -13.00 -5.66 24.18
CA LEU A 176 -12.35 -6.93 24.53
C LEU A 176 -11.95 -6.92 26.01
N THR A 177 -12.05 -8.07 26.64
CA THR A 177 -11.58 -8.25 28.01
C THR A 177 -10.08 -8.54 28.01
N LEU A 178 -9.33 -7.82 28.84
CA LEU A 178 -7.90 -8.06 29.05
C LEU A 178 -7.73 -9.23 30.03
N ALA A 179 -6.74 -10.10 29.78
CA ALA A 179 -6.32 -11.11 30.76
C ALA A 179 -5.69 -10.41 31.97
N ASP A 180 -5.88 -10.96 33.16
CA ASP A 180 -5.29 -10.40 34.38
C ASP A 180 -3.76 -10.48 34.39
N GLU A 181 -3.21 -11.57 33.83
CA GLU A 181 -1.78 -11.82 33.67
C GLU A 181 -1.52 -12.68 32.44
N PHE A 182 -0.32 -12.57 31.86
CA PHE A 182 0.16 -13.43 30.80
C PHE A 182 1.09 -14.51 31.35
N THR A 183 0.79 -15.76 31.07
CA THR A 183 1.68 -16.88 31.37
C THR A 183 2.17 -17.50 30.06
N LEU A 184 3.50 -17.54 29.85
CA LEU A 184 4.09 -18.15 28.67
C LEU A 184 3.76 -19.65 28.62
N THR A 185 2.93 -20.04 27.66
CA THR A 185 2.63 -21.44 27.35
C THR A 185 3.04 -21.68 25.90
N PRO A 186 4.20 -22.33 25.65
CA PRO A 186 4.63 -22.63 24.29
C PRO A 186 3.60 -23.49 23.54
N GLU A 187 3.42 -23.19 22.24
CA GLU A 187 2.45 -23.85 21.34
C GLU A 187 0.97 -23.63 21.74
N GLU A 188 0.69 -22.70 22.64
CA GLU A 188 -0.68 -22.27 22.90
C GLU A 188 -1.27 -21.60 21.65
N PRO A 189 -2.47 -22.04 21.20
CA PRO A 189 -3.14 -21.43 20.07
C PRO A 189 -3.62 -20.03 20.43
N ILE A 190 -3.43 -19.09 19.49
CA ILE A 190 -3.84 -17.70 19.64
C ILE A 190 -4.53 -17.21 18.38
N TYR A 191 -5.39 -16.22 18.55
CA TYR A 191 -5.94 -15.41 17.49
C TYR A 191 -5.38 -13.99 17.58
N PHE A 192 -5.30 -13.31 16.43
CA PHE A 192 -5.08 -11.87 16.42
C PHE A 192 -5.91 -11.23 15.30
N ILE A 193 -6.37 -10.02 15.53
CA ILE A 193 -7.23 -9.29 14.60
C ILE A 193 -6.64 -7.92 14.36
N GLY A 194 -6.42 -7.57 13.09
CA GLY A 194 -5.80 -6.29 12.75
C GLY A 194 -6.23 -5.74 11.40
N ASN A 195 -5.56 -4.65 11.01
CA ASN A 195 -5.89 -3.89 9.81
C ASN A 195 -4.70 -3.81 8.83
N PRO A 196 -4.16 -4.97 8.39
CA PRO A 196 -2.96 -5.00 7.55
C PRO A 196 -3.20 -4.42 6.17
N LEU A 197 -2.18 -3.73 5.62
CA LEU A 197 -2.06 -3.32 4.22
C LEU A 197 -3.14 -2.34 3.70
N ARG A 198 -4.21 -2.09 4.28
CA ARG A 198 -5.46 -1.37 3.98
C ARG A 198 -6.72 -2.23 4.08
N PHE A 199 -6.57 -3.50 4.43
CA PHE A 199 -7.72 -4.31 4.83
C PHE A 199 -8.12 -3.97 6.26
N THR A 200 -9.37 -4.21 6.62
CA THR A 200 -9.90 -3.98 7.97
C THR A 200 -10.44 -5.28 8.55
N GLY A 201 -10.18 -5.51 9.84
CA GLY A 201 -10.72 -6.65 10.58
C GLY A 201 -10.26 -8.00 10.02
N ILE A 202 -8.98 -8.14 9.69
CA ILE A 202 -8.39 -9.41 9.26
C ILE A 202 -8.02 -10.22 10.49
N ALA A 203 -8.73 -11.33 10.70
CA ALA A 203 -8.42 -12.29 11.76
C ALA A 203 -7.43 -13.34 11.26
N ASN A 204 -6.49 -13.73 12.09
CA ASN A 204 -5.59 -14.84 11.84
C ASN A 204 -5.32 -15.61 13.12
N GLU A 205 -4.75 -16.78 12.97
CA GLU A 205 -4.39 -17.72 14.02
C GLU A 205 -2.89 -17.97 14.01
N GLY A 206 -2.35 -18.38 15.14
CA GLY A 206 -0.94 -18.72 15.30
C GLY A 206 -0.72 -19.43 16.63
N TYR A 207 0.54 -19.53 17.03
CA TYR A 207 0.95 -20.21 18.26
C TYR A 207 1.99 -19.36 19.01
N VAL A 208 1.85 -19.31 20.33
CA VAL A 208 2.86 -18.73 21.22
C VAL A 208 4.15 -19.55 21.13
N LYS A 209 5.30 -18.89 21.07
CA LYS A 209 6.61 -19.58 20.99
C LYS A 209 7.39 -19.40 22.29
N ASP A 210 8.18 -18.37 22.38
CA ASP A 210 9.08 -18.12 23.50
C ASP A 210 9.31 -16.62 23.67
N PHE A 211 9.95 -16.24 24.74
CA PHE A 211 10.41 -14.86 24.91
C PHE A 211 11.57 -14.52 23.95
N ALA A 212 11.57 -13.28 23.51
CA ALA A 212 12.67 -12.69 22.74
C ALA A 212 13.15 -11.39 23.36
N ILE A 213 14.46 -11.18 23.33
CA ILE A 213 15.07 -9.91 23.68
C ILE A 213 15.34 -9.16 22.38
N VAL A 214 14.70 -8.01 22.20
CA VAL A 214 14.93 -7.13 21.06
C VAL A 214 15.70 -5.91 21.49
N LYS A 215 16.66 -5.47 20.67
CA LYS A 215 17.57 -4.38 21.01
C LYS A 215 16.89 -3.05 21.36
N SER A 216 15.67 -2.85 20.87
CA SER A 216 14.88 -1.62 21.09
C SER A 216 14.04 -1.65 22.35
N LYS A 217 14.04 -2.73 23.13
CA LYS A 217 13.21 -2.93 24.31
C LYS A 217 14.08 -3.36 25.48
N GLU A 218 13.76 -2.84 26.66
CA GLU A 218 14.40 -3.27 27.92
C GLU A 218 13.79 -4.59 28.40
N ASP A 219 12.47 -4.72 28.29
CA ASP A 219 11.72 -5.89 28.70
C ASP A 219 11.62 -6.93 27.56
N PRO A 220 11.62 -8.24 27.88
CA PRO A 220 11.41 -9.29 26.90
C PRO A 220 10.04 -9.20 26.26
N VAL A 221 9.95 -9.50 24.98
CA VAL A 221 8.70 -9.61 24.24
C VAL A 221 8.44 -11.05 23.88
N VAL A 222 7.24 -11.40 23.44
CA VAL A 222 6.87 -12.78 23.10
C VAL A 222 6.87 -12.97 21.59
N MET A 223 7.52 -14.04 21.14
CA MET A 223 7.44 -14.52 19.75
C MET A 223 6.18 -15.35 19.55
N MET A 224 5.56 -15.17 18.39
CA MET A 224 4.47 -16.01 17.93
C MET A 224 4.71 -16.49 16.48
N ASP A 225 4.41 -17.73 16.21
CA ASP A 225 4.37 -18.28 14.86
C ASP A 225 3.03 -17.89 14.21
N ALA A 226 3.02 -16.70 13.60
CA ALA A 226 1.83 -16.12 13.01
C ALA A 226 2.21 -15.16 11.87
N PRO A 227 1.38 -15.07 10.81
CA PRO A 227 1.65 -14.20 9.64
C PRO A 227 1.33 -12.74 9.94
N VAL A 228 2.25 -12.01 10.55
CA VAL A 228 2.13 -10.59 10.86
C VAL A 228 2.60 -9.72 9.70
N TYR A 229 1.83 -8.70 9.36
CA TYR A 229 2.12 -7.73 8.29
C TYR A 229 2.02 -6.29 8.80
N ARG A 230 2.57 -5.35 8.03
CA ARG A 230 2.45 -3.93 8.30
C ARG A 230 0.97 -3.51 8.44
N GLY A 231 0.64 -2.81 9.52
CA GLY A 231 -0.71 -2.41 9.90
C GLY A 231 -1.33 -3.30 10.99
N ASN A 232 -0.68 -4.43 11.34
CA ASN A 232 -1.07 -5.23 12.51
C ASN A 232 -0.52 -4.66 13.84
N SER A 233 0.35 -3.65 13.81
CA SER A 233 0.77 -2.96 15.04
C SER A 233 -0.45 -2.45 15.80
N GLY A 234 -0.55 -2.78 17.09
CA GLY A 234 -1.70 -2.48 17.95
C GLY A 234 -2.83 -3.53 17.91
N SER A 235 -2.67 -4.63 17.15
CA SER A 235 -3.66 -5.71 17.15
C SER A 235 -3.69 -6.46 18.48
N PRO A 236 -4.88 -6.80 19.02
CA PRO A 236 -4.99 -7.68 20.18
C PRO A 236 -4.52 -9.10 19.81
N VAL A 237 -3.78 -9.74 20.71
CA VAL A 237 -3.51 -11.17 20.72
C VAL A 237 -4.47 -11.81 21.73
N ILE A 238 -5.30 -12.73 21.26
CA ILE A 238 -6.44 -13.28 22.01
C ILE A 238 -6.20 -14.78 22.19
N ASP A 239 -6.35 -15.29 23.41
CA ASP A 239 -6.26 -16.70 23.74
C ASP A 239 -7.54 -17.48 23.40
N GLU A 240 -7.55 -18.79 23.67
CA GLU A 240 -8.73 -19.64 23.45
C GLU A 240 -9.90 -19.32 24.40
N ALA A 241 -9.66 -18.60 25.52
CA ALA A 241 -10.69 -18.14 26.44
C ALA A 241 -11.32 -16.81 26.00
N GLY A 242 -10.82 -16.20 24.95
CA GLY A 242 -11.29 -14.90 24.44
C GLY A 242 -10.68 -13.68 25.15
N MET A 243 -9.64 -13.90 25.94
CA MET A 243 -8.96 -12.85 26.69
C MET A 243 -7.79 -12.28 25.91
N VAL A 244 -7.58 -10.96 25.96
CA VAL A 244 -6.41 -10.32 25.35
C VAL A 244 -5.19 -10.56 26.23
N ILE A 245 -4.22 -11.31 25.74
CA ILE A 245 -2.97 -11.66 26.42
C ILE A 245 -1.79 -10.78 26.00
N GLY A 246 -1.96 -9.93 24.98
CA GLY A 246 -0.91 -9.03 24.53
C GLY A 246 -1.28 -8.22 23.30
N VAL A 247 -0.33 -7.40 22.84
CA VAL A 247 -0.48 -6.45 21.74
C VAL A 247 0.61 -6.67 20.70
N VAL A 248 0.24 -6.95 19.46
CA VAL A 248 1.18 -7.11 18.34
C VAL A 248 1.91 -5.78 18.08
N PHE A 249 3.25 -5.81 17.94
CA PHE A 249 3.98 -4.58 17.66
C PHE A 249 4.98 -4.66 16.51
N ALA A 250 5.55 -5.85 16.22
CA ALA A 250 6.63 -6.00 15.24
C ALA A 250 6.70 -7.41 14.64
N THR A 251 7.66 -7.59 13.75
CA THR A 251 8.10 -8.89 13.26
C THR A 251 9.61 -9.02 13.42
N LEU A 252 10.09 -10.25 13.57
CA LEU A 252 11.50 -10.60 13.66
C LEU A 252 11.82 -11.69 12.64
N ASP A 253 12.90 -11.53 11.90
CA ASP A 253 13.44 -12.60 11.06
C ASP A 253 14.45 -13.41 11.89
N THR A 254 14.20 -14.70 12.06
CA THR A 254 15.03 -15.64 12.80
C THR A 254 15.63 -16.68 11.85
N ASP A 255 16.85 -17.16 12.17
CA ASP A 255 17.52 -18.18 11.34
C ASP A 255 16.80 -19.55 11.41
N GLU A 256 16.11 -19.85 12.53
CA GLU A 256 15.49 -21.13 12.78
C GLU A 256 14.02 -21.21 12.36
N ALA A 257 13.23 -20.17 12.68
CA ALA A 257 11.78 -20.15 12.45
C ALA A 257 11.36 -19.26 11.27
N GLY A 258 12.30 -18.60 10.60
CA GLY A 258 12.01 -17.61 9.59
C GLY A 258 11.39 -16.35 10.21
N ARG A 259 10.36 -15.79 9.56
CA ARG A 259 9.72 -14.57 10.03
C ARG A 259 8.62 -14.88 11.04
N VAL A 260 8.80 -14.39 12.27
CA VAL A 260 7.84 -14.54 13.39
C VAL A 260 7.21 -13.20 13.74
N GLY A 261 5.99 -13.25 14.29
CA GLY A 261 5.36 -12.09 14.92
C GLY A 261 5.90 -11.87 16.32
N LEU A 262 5.84 -10.62 16.79
CA LEU A 262 6.19 -10.24 18.15
C LEU A 262 5.02 -9.52 18.80
N PHE A 263 4.72 -9.86 20.04
CA PHE A 263 3.74 -9.13 20.83
C PHE A 263 4.28 -8.75 22.21
N ILE A 264 3.72 -7.67 22.76
CA ILE A 264 3.98 -7.16 24.09
C ILE A 264 3.01 -7.84 25.03
N PRO A 265 3.46 -8.53 26.12
CA PRO A 265 2.58 -9.10 27.12
C PRO A 265 1.66 -8.04 27.75
N ILE A 266 0.43 -8.42 28.07
CA ILE A 266 -0.57 -7.50 28.65
C ILE A 266 -0.17 -7.02 30.06
N ASP A 267 0.65 -7.77 30.77
CA ASP A 267 1.18 -7.42 32.09
C ASP A 267 1.87 -6.05 32.07
N TYR A 268 2.61 -5.76 30.99
CA TYR A 268 3.32 -4.48 30.85
C TYR A 268 2.38 -3.27 30.76
N PHE A 269 1.17 -3.51 30.24
CA PHE A 269 0.11 -2.51 30.27
C PHE A 269 -0.45 -2.36 31.69
N HIS A 270 -0.81 -3.45 32.37
CA HIS A 270 -1.39 -3.42 33.71
C HIS A 270 -0.47 -2.75 34.73
N GLU A 271 0.82 -3.06 34.71
CA GLU A 271 1.81 -2.45 35.61
C GLU A 271 1.82 -0.92 35.50
N ARG A 272 1.72 -0.39 34.29
CA ARG A 272 1.83 1.05 34.02
C ARG A 272 0.51 1.79 34.15
N TYR A 273 -0.55 1.21 33.64
CA TYR A 273 -1.90 1.78 33.70
C TYR A 273 -2.42 1.89 35.14
N SER A 274 -2.22 0.85 35.95
CA SER A 274 -2.59 0.84 37.38
C SER A 274 -1.78 1.86 38.18
N PHE A 275 -0.50 2.07 37.85
CA PHE A 275 0.33 3.08 38.52
C PHE A 275 -0.19 4.50 38.27
N ASN A 276 -0.64 4.83 37.07
CA ASN A 276 -1.19 6.13 36.71
C ASN A 276 -2.60 6.36 37.28
N GLY A 277 -3.44 5.30 37.32
CA GLY A 277 -4.80 5.37 37.93
C GLY A 277 -4.81 5.65 39.43
N GLY A 278 -3.78 5.17 40.15
CA GLY A 278 -3.62 5.44 41.58
C GLY A 278 -3.26 6.88 41.93
N ILE A 279 -2.85 7.71 40.98
CA ILE A 279 -2.54 9.13 41.20
C ILE A 279 -3.76 10.02 40.91
N LYS A 280 -4.76 9.56 40.15
CA LYS A 280 -5.98 10.34 39.82
C LYS A 280 -6.96 10.42 40.96
N ASP A 281 -6.94 9.50 41.95
CA ASP A 281 -7.88 9.46 43.08
C ASP A 281 -7.47 10.32 44.32
N GLU A 282 -6.34 11.05 44.28
CA GLU A 282 -5.85 11.89 45.37
C GLU A 282 -5.89 13.41 45.10
N ASN A 283 -6.63 13.91 44.08
CA ASN A 283 -6.79 15.36 43.90
C ASN A 283 -8.23 15.82 43.85
#